data_18052d6a4a316eb238ee64857ce90fcc
#
_entry.id   18052d6a4a316eb238ee64857ce90fcc
#
_cell.length_a   1.000
_cell.length_b   1.000
_cell.length_c   1.000
_cell.angle_alpha   90.00
_cell.angle_beta   90.00
_cell.angle_gamma   90.00
#
_symmetry.space_group_name_H-M   'P 1'
#
loop_
_entity.id
_entity.type
_entity.pdbx_description
1 polymer ?
#
loop_
_entity_poly.entity_id
_entity_poly.type
_entity_poly.pdbx_seq_one_letter_code
_entity_poly.pdbx_strand_id
1 'polypeptide(L)'
;GLQIVTMGHGAAENVEQLQKSGDYSESFFRHGLSTTYAEALAEYTNRIISQGLGLAHQAKRYSWGYPACPDIEEHAKLFTVLPAQEIGVSLTSGFQLDPEQSTAAIVVHHPEAKYFSIGSGAERAEADVAELAGSQ
;
A
#
# COMPACT_ATOMS: atom_id res chain seq x y z
N GLY A 1 -4.69 -6.17 11.88
CA GLY A 1 -4.19 -7.11 10.90
C GLY A 1 -2.92 -6.63 10.23
N LEU A 2 -2.21 -7.56 9.62
CA LEU A 2 -0.99 -7.29 8.83
C LEU A 2 -1.17 -7.96 7.47
N GLN A 3 -0.69 -7.31 6.40
CA GLN A 3 -0.73 -7.91 5.07
C GLN A 3 0.51 -7.53 4.26
N ILE A 4 0.90 -8.44 3.38
CA ILE A 4 1.82 -8.22 2.27
C ILE A 4 1.17 -8.82 1.04
N VAL A 5 1.19 -8.12 -0.08
CA VAL A 5 0.76 -8.59 -1.39
C VAL A 5 1.80 -8.25 -2.44
N THR A 6 1.86 -9.03 -3.49
CA THR A 6 2.83 -8.85 -4.57
C THR A 6 2.26 -9.30 -5.91
N MET A 7 2.71 -8.68 -6.99
CA MET A 7 2.51 -9.16 -8.37
C MET A 7 3.58 -10.19 -8.78
N GLY A 8 4.57 -10.42 -7.91
CA GLY A 8 5.65 -11.37 -8.11
C GLY A 8 6.75 -10.88 -9.05
N HIS A 9 7.86 -11.61 -9.04
CA HIS A 9 9.06 -11.28 -9.84
C HIS A 9 8.81 -11.25 -11.34
N GLY A 10 7.90 -12.08 -11.86
CA GLY A 10 7.59 -12.10 -13.30
C GLY A 10 7.07 -10.75 -13.83
N ALA A 11 6.35 -9.99 -13.01
CA ALA A 11 5.90 -8.63 -13.38
C ALA A 11 7.10 -7.66 -13.46
N ALA A 12 8.01 -7.72 -12.48
CA ALA A 12 9.21 -6.89 -12.45
C ALA A 12 10.17 -7.23 -13.60
N GLU A 13 10.43 -8.50 -13.84
CA GLU A 13 11.26 -8.99 -14.95
C GLU A 13 10.73 -8.56 -16.31
N ASN A 14 9.42 -8.60 -16.53
CA ASN A 14 8.80 -8.15 -17.77
C ASN A 14 9.03 -6.65 -18.01
N VAL A 15 8.88 -5.82 -16.99
CA VAL A 15 9.18 -4.38 -17.05
C VAL A 15 10.66 -4.15 -17.39
N GLU A 16 11.56 -4.84 -16.73
CA GLU A 16 13.01 -4.73 -16.96
C GLU A 16 13.41 -5.16 -18.39
N GLN A 17 12.83 -6.25 -18.89
CA GLN A 17 13.09 -6.73 -20.26
C GLN A 17 12.65 -5.70 -21.32
N LEU A 18 11.50 -5.06 -21.12
CA LEU A 18 11.02 -4.00 -22.00
C LEU A 18 11.94 -2.78 -21.98
N GLN A 19 12.44 -2.40 -20.81
CA GLN A 19 13.43 -1.32 -20.69
C GLN A 19 14.73 -1.65 -21.43
N LYS A 20 15.25 -2.87 -21.26
CA LYS A 20 16.46 -3.34 -21.94
C LYS A 20 16.32 -3.40 -23.46
N SER A 21 15.11 -3.69 -23.96
CA SER A 21 14.80 -3.69 -25.41
C SER A 21 14.56 -2.29 -25.99
N GLY A 22 14.51 -1.26 -25.14
CA GLY A 22 14.25 0.12 -25.56
C GLY A 22 12.77 0.47 -25.70
N ASP A 23 11.87 -0.43 -25.35
CA ASP A 23 10.43 -0.18 -25.35
C ASP A 23 9.98 0.48 -24.04
N TYR A 24 10.42 1.72 -23.85
CA TYR A 24 10.17 2.47 -22.63
C TYR A 24 8.70 2.78 -22.40
N SER A 25 7.93 2.99 -23.47
CA SER A 25 6.51 3.29 -23.38
C SER A 25 5.73 2.10 -22.81
N GLU A 26 5.93 0.92 -23.39
CA GLU A 26 5.29 -0.30 -22.91
C GLU A 26 5.76 -0.66 -21.49
N SER A 27 7.05 -0.51 -21.19
CA SER A 27 7.61 -0.68 -19.85
C SER A 27 6.91 0.20 -18.82
N PHE A 28 6.71 1.49 -19.13
CA PHE A 28 6.01 2.43 -18.26
C PHE A 28 4.55 2.01 -18.01
N PHE A 29 3.84 1.61 -19.06
CA PHE A 29 2.45 1.14 -18.93
C PHE A 29 2.37 -0.15 -18.11
N ARG A 30 3.27 -1.09 -18.32
CA ARG A 30 3.32 -2.36 -17.57
C ARG A 30 3.63 -2.14 -16.10
N HIS A 31 4.58 -1.25 -15.81
CA HIS A 31 4.90 -0.88 -14.44
C HIS A 31 3.67 -0.26 -13.75
N GLY A 32 3.05 0.76 -14.33
CA GLY A 32 1.88 1.41 -13.75
C GLY A 32 0.69 0.46 -13.57
N LEU A 33 0.45 -0.42 -14.54
CA LEU A 33 -0.59 -1.44 -14.47
C LEU A 33 -0.32 -2.42 -13.31
N SER A 34 0.89 -2.92 -13.20
CA SER A 34 1.27 -3.87 -12.14
C SER A 34 1.17 -3.24 -10.75
N THR A 35 1.57 -1.98 -10.60
CA THR A 35 1.40 -1.23 -9.35
C THR A 35 -0.07 -1.07 -8.98
N THR A 36 -0.90 -0.72 -9.96
CA THR A 36 -2.36 -0.61 -9.77
C THR A 36 -2.99 -1.94 -9.34
N TYR A 37 -2.55 -3.04 -9.95
CA TYR A 37 -3.02 -4.37 -9.55
C TYR A 37 -2.56 -4.76 -8.14
N ALA A 38 -1.34 -4.43 -7.74
CA ALA A 38 -0.87 -4.67 -6.38
C ALA A 38 -1.74 -3.93 -5.35
N GLU A 39 -2.09 -2.67 -5.60
CA GLU A 39 -3.00 -1.90 -4.75
C GLU A 39 -4.42 -2.50 -4.73
N ALA A 40 -4.95 -2.90 -5.87
CA ALA A 40 -6.26 -3.55 -5.96
C ALA A 40 -6.28 -4.88 -5.19
N LEU A 41 -5.20 -5.67 -5.28
CA LEU A 41 -5.04 -6.91 -4.55
C LEU A 41 -4.98 -6.66 -3.03
N ALA A 42 -4.30 -5.61 -2.60
CA ALA A 42 -4.24 -5.22 -1.20
C ALA A 42 -5.64 -4.84 -0.66
N GLU A 43 -6.42 -4.08 -1.42
CA GLU A 43 -7.80 -3.78 -1.05
C GLU A 43 -8.70 -5.02 -1.03
N TYR A 44 -8.54 -5.91 -1.99
CA TYR A 44 -9.26 -7.18 -2.02
C TYR A 44 -8.94 -8.04 -0.79
N THR A 45 -7.67 -8.17 -0.45
CA THR A 45 -7.21 -8.91 0.74
C THR A 45 -7.73 -8.28 2.03
N ASN A 46 -7.69 -6.94 2.14
CA ASN A 46 -8.26 -6.20 3.25
C ASN A 46 -9.76 -6.51 3.42
N ARG A 47 -10.51 -6.56 2.32
CA ARG A 47 -11.93 -6.89 2.33
C ARG A 47 -12.18 -8.31 2.82
N ILE A 48 -11.40 -9.29 2.35
CA ILE A 48 -11.52 -10.69 2.80
C ILE A 48 -11.28 -10.80 4.31
N ILE A 49 -10.21 -10.18 4.82
CA ILE A 49 -9.88 -10.19 6.25
C ILE A 49 -11.01 -9.56 7.06
N SER A 50 -11.48 -8.39 6.63
CA SER A 50 -12.54 -7.65 7.32
C SER A 50 -13.87 -8.41 7.35
N GLN A 51 -14.23 -9.07 6.25
CA GLN A 51 -15.41 -9.93 6.18
C GLN A 51 -15.29 -11.14 7.10
N GLY A 52 -14.12 -11.79 7.11
CA GLY A 52 -13.85 -12.94 7.97
C GLY A 52 -13.94 -12.60 9.48
N LEU A 53 -13.61 -11.35 9.84
CA LEU A 53 -13.72 -10.84 11.20
C LEU A 53 -15.11 -10.26 11.54
N GLY A 54 -16.03 -10.20 10.59
CA GLY A 54 -17.34 -9.54 10.77
C GLY A 54 -17.26 -8.02 10.91
N LEU A 55 -16.18 -7.39 10.45
CA LEU A 55 -15.86 -5.97 10.62
C LEU A 55 -15.77 -5.23 9.27
N ALA A 56 -16.55 -5.65 8.28
CA ALA A 56 -16.44 -5.28 6.87
C ALA A 56 -16.41 -3.76 6.57
N HIS A 57 -16.84 -2.91 7.48
CA HIS A 57 -16.94 -1.46 7.25
C HIS A 57 -15.96 -0.64 8.12
N GLN A 58 -15.11 -1.28 8.93
CA GLN A 58 -14.29 -0.61 9.93
C GLN A 58 -12.78 -0.68 9.63
N ALA A 59 -12.37 -1.45 8.62
CA ALA A 59 -10.96 -1.64 8.32
C ALA A 59 -10.39 -0.47 7.54
N LYS A 60 -9.27 0.07 8.02
CA LYS A 60 -8.41 1.02 7.31
C LYS A 60 -7.02 0.43 7.16
N ARG A 61 -6.48 0.53 5.96
CA ARG A 61 -5.15 0.02 5.61
C ARG A 61 -4.14 1.16 5.59
N TYR A 62 -3.08 1.02 6.37
CA TYR A 62 -1.99 1.99 6.44
C TYR A 62 -0.70 1.33 5.97
N SER A 63 -0.17 1.82 4.86
CA SER A 63 1.10 1.36 4.30
C SER A 63 2.27 2.19 4.82
N TRP A 64 3.45 1.57 4.92
CA TRP A 64 4.68 2.27 5.29
C TRP A 64 5.17 3.16 4.16
N GLY A 65 5.91 4.23 4.53
CA GLY A 65 6.36 5.26 3.60
C GLY A 65 5.31 6.35 3.32
N TYR A 66 4.12 6.25 3.92
CA TYR A 66 3.06 7.25 3.85
C TYR A 66 2.90 8.01 5.17
N PRO A 67 2.23 9.17 5.19
CA PRO A 67 2.20 10.05 6.38
C PRO A 67 1.74 9.41 7.69
N ALA A 68 0.87 8.41 7.61
CA ALA A 68 0.41 7.70 8.82
C ALA A 68 1.44 6.69 9.36
N CYS A 69 2.35 6.19 8.50
CA CYS A 69 3.41 5.24 8.83
C CYS A 69 4.67 5.60 8.03
N PRO A 70 5.37 6.71 8.35
CA PRO A 70 6.40 7.27 7.48
C PRO A 70 7.69 6.44 7.43
N ASP A 71 7.98 5.66 8.45
CA ASP A 71 9.24 4.92 8.58
C ASP A 71 9.16 3.56 7.85
N ILE A 72 9.87 3.47 6.72
CA ILE A 72 9.93 2.23 5.94
C ILE A 72 10.81 1.14 6.58
N GLU A 73 11.71 1.48 7.52
CA GLU A 73 12.51 0.49 8.25
C GLU A 73 11.61 -0.45 9.08
N GLU A 74 10.42 0.00 9.43
CA GLU A 74 9.41 -0.81 10.11
C GLU A 74 8.97 -2.05 9.31
N HIS A 75 9.19 -2.09 7.99
CA HIS A 75 9.00 -3.31 7.19
C HIS A 75 9.78 -4.50 7.78
N ALA A 76 10.96 -4.27 8.38
CA ALA A 76 11.73 -5.34 9.00
C ALA A 76 10.95 -6.05 10.10
N LYS A 77 10.17 -5.32 10.90
CA LYS A 77 9.32 -5.92 11.94
C LYS A 77 8.19 -6.77 11.36
N LEU A 78 7.59 -6.31 10.25
CA LEU A 78 6.55 -7.06 9.56
C LEU A 78 7.08 -8.42 9.07
N PHE A 79 8.30 -8.47 8.55
CA PHE A 79 8.95 -9.68 8.07
C PHE A 79 9.33 -10.66 9.20
N THR A 80 9.33 -10.24 10.46
CA THR A 80 9.47 -11.17 11.59
C THR A 80 8.17 -11.89 11.93
N VAL A 81 7.03 -11.36 11.48
CA VAL A 81 5.69 -11.87 11.81
C VAL A 81 5.06 -12.61 10.62
N LEU A 82 5.26 -12.09 9.41
CA LEU A 82 4.71 -12.68 8.18
C LEU A 82 5.82 -13.38 7.39
N PRO A 83 5.59 -14.61 6.92
CA PRO A 83 6.56 -15.36 6.12
C PRO A 83 6.59 -14.85 4.66
N ALA A 84 6.98 -13.60 4.46
CA ALA A 84 6.95 -12.91 3.17
C ALA A 84 7.77 -13.63 2.08
N GLN A 85 8.82 -14.34 2.49
CA GLN A 85 9.68 -15.12 1.60
C GLN A 85 8.91 -16.27 0.92
N GLU A 86 7.86 -16.80 1.55
CA GLU A 86 7.03 -17.86 0.95
C GLU A 86 6.25 -17.39 -0.28
N ILE A 87 5.99 -16.09 -0.38
CA ILE A 87 5.37 -15.47 -1.55
C ILE A 87 6.38 -14.73 -2.45
N GLY A 88 7.68 -14.97 -2.22
CA GLY A 88 8.76 -14.40 -3.01
C GLY A 88 9.01 -12.91 -2.77
N VAL A 89 8.66 -12.38 -1.60
CA VAL A 89 8.93 -10.98 -1.25
C VAL A 89 10.11 -10.91 -0.29
N SER A 90 11.04 -10.00 -0.58
CA SER A 90 12.19 -9.70 0.27
C SER A 90 12.29 -8.18 0.54
N LEU A 91 13.27 -7.78 1.35
CA LEU A 91 13.61 -6.38 1.57
C LEU A 91 14.95 -6.04 0.94
N THR A 92 15.00 -4.90 0.30
CA THR A 92 16.27 -4.30 -0.12
C THR A 92 17.06 -3.79 1.09
N SER A 93 18.31 -3.39 0.89
CA SER A 93 19.12 -2.74 1.93
C SER A 93 18.53 -1.42 2.45
N GLY A 94 17.65 -0.79 1.69
CA GLY A 94 16.89 0.41 2.07
C GLY A 94 15.49 0.10 2.59
N PHE A 95 15.20 -1.15 2.98
CA PHE A 95 13.91 -1.61 3.52
C PHE A 95 12.73 -1.47 2.56
N GLN A 96 12.97 -1.32 1.28
CA GLN A 96 11.93 -1.37 0.25
C GLN A 96 11.57 -2.82 -0.07
N LEU A 97 10.31 -3.04 -0.47
CA LEU A 97 9.85 -4.36 -0.90
C LEU A 97 10.45 -4.73 -2.26
N ASP A 98 10.89 -5.98 -2.39
CA ASP A 98 11.36 -6.58 -3.64
C ASP A 98 10.57 -7.88 -3.88
N PRO A 99 9.86 -8.01 -5.03
CA PRO A 99 9.78 -7.08 -6.16
C PRO A 99 9.03 -5.79 -5.84
N GLU A 100 9.35 -4.73 -6.58
CA GLU A 100 8.83 -3.37 -6.39
C GLU A 100 7.29 -3.30 -6.47
N GLN A 101 6.67 -4.14 -7.32
CA GLN A 101 5.20 -4.22 -7.46
C GLN A 101 4.59 -5.03 -6.31
N SER A 102 4.91 -4.62 -5.10
CA SER A 102 4.43 -5.20 -3.85
C SER A 102 3.98 -4.08 -2.90
N THR A 103 3.07 -4.38 -2.00
CA THR A 103 2.67 -3.45 -0.95
C THR A 103 2.45 -4.18 0.36
N ALA A 104 2.79 -3.50 1.45
CA ALA A 104 2.64 -4.00 2.81
C ALA A 104 1.85 -2.99 3.65
N ALA A 105 1.06 -3.48 4.60
CA ALA A 105 0.24 -2.60 5.40
C ALA A 105 -0.13 -3.18 6.78
N ILE A 106 -0.38 -2.25 7.70
CA ILE A 106 -1.15 -2.50 8.91
C ILE A 106 -2.62 -2.25 8.59
N VAL A 107 -3.49 -3.16 8.99
CA VAL A 107 -4.95 -3.03 8.88
C VAL A 107 -5.52 -2.81 10.27
N VAL A 108 -6.11 -1.65 10.48
CA VAL A 108 -6.72 -1.24 11.76
C VAL A 108 -8.24 -1.36 11.65
N HIS A 109 -8.83 -2.15 12.54
CA HIS A 109 -10.26 -2.34 12.65
C HIS A 109 -10.80 -1.52 13.83
N HIS A 110 -11.04 -0.23 13.58
CA HIS A 110 -11.59 0.67 14.58
C HIS A 110 -12.52 1.70 13.92
N PRO A 111 -13.69 2.01 14.50
CA PRO A 111 -14.66 2.94 13.90
C PRO A 111 -14.10 4.36 13.74
N GLU A 112 -13.17 4.76 14.59
CA GLU A 112 -12.53 6.08 14.53
C GLU A 112 -11.25 6.11 13.67
N ALA A 113 -10.85 4.98 13.05
CA ALA A 113 -9.70 4.96 12.16
C ALA A 113 -9.96 5.83 10.93
N LYS A 114 -9.08 6.77 10.64
CA LYS A 114 -9.19 7.74 9.55
C LYS A 114 -7.98 7.66 8.64
N TYR A 115 -8.18 7.89 7.35
CA TYR A 115 -7.07 8.14 6.45
C TYR A 115 -6.57 9.57 6.63
N PHE A 116 -5.26 9.70 6.74
CA PHE A 116 -4.59 10.98 6.61
C PHE A 116 -4.24 11.18 5.14
N SER A 117 -5.06 11.92 4.40
CA SER A 117 -4.61 12.49 3.14
C SER A 117 -3.86 13.78 3.44
N ILE A 118 -2.67 13.93 2.88
CA ILE A 118 -2.08 15.26 2.75
C ILE A 118 -2.82 15.90 1.58
N GLY A 119 -4.02 16.46 1.87
CA GLY A 119 -4.76 17.24 0.91
C GLY A 119 -3.91 18.41 0.41
N SER A 120 -4.14 18.85 -0.82
CA SER A 120 -3.67 20.15 -1.27
C SER A 120 -4.09 21.21 -0.25
N GLY A 121 -3.33 22.28 -0.08
CA GLY A 121 -3.64 23.31 0.93
C GLY A 121 -5.07 23.87 0.86
N ALA A 122 -5.74 23.73 -0.30
CA ALA A 122 -7.15 24.07 -0.50
C ALA A 122 -8.11 23.11 0.25
N GLU A 123 -7.86 21.80 0.23
CA GLU A 123 -8.71 20.80 0.92
C GLU A 123 -8.58 20.91 2.45
N ARG A 124 -7.39 21.31 2.95
CA ARG A 124 -7.19 21.62 4.38
C ARG A 124 -8.00 22.85 4.82
N ALA A 125 -7.97 23.89 4.02
CA ALA A 125 -8.71 25.13 4.31
C ALA A 125 -10.23 24.88 4.32
N GLU A 126 -10.74 24.02 3.44
CA GLU A 126 -12.17 23.65 3.43
C GLU A 126 -12.55 22.78 4.64
N ALA A 127 -11.69 21.86 5.07
CA ALA A 127 -11.92 21.04 6.26
C ALA A 127 -11.92 21.88 7.54
N ASP A 128 -10.96 22.80 7.67
CA ASP A 128 -10.86 23.72 8.83
C ASP A 128 -12.06 24.68 8.89
N VAL A 129 -12.55 25.16 7.75
CA VAL A 129 -13.75 26.02 7.68
C VAL A 129 -15.02 25.24 8.04
N ALA A 130 -15.13 23.97 7.62
CA ALA A 130 -16.27 23.13 7.95
C ALA A 130 -16.31 22.79 9.45
N GLU A 131 -15.16 22.56 10.07
CA GLU A 131 -15.05 22.29 11.53
C GLU A 131 -15.41 23.53 12.36
N LEU A 132 -14.99 24.71 11.92
CA LEU A 132 -15.35 25.98 12.57
C LEU A 132 -16.84 26.33 12.42
N ALA A 133 -17.46 25.98 11.30
CA ALA A 133 -18.88 26.22 11.05
C ALA A 133 -19.80 25.25 11.80
N GLY A 134 -19.30 24.06 12.16
CA GLY A 134 -20.06 23.03 12.90
C GLY A 134 -20.04 23.20 14.43
N SER A 135 -19.28 24.16 14.94
CA SER A 135 -19.09 24.41 16.38
C SER A 135 -19.87 25.62 16.95
N GLN A 136 -20.89 26.10 16.23
CA GLN A 136 -21.83 27.14 16.71
C GLN A 136 -23.19 26.60 17.03
#